data_120600f4a6c1ad61f881fd357c45af59
#
_entry.id   120600f4a6c1ad61f881fd357c45af59
#
_cell.length_a   1.000
_cell.length_b   1.000
_cell.length_c   1.000
_cell.angle_alpha   90.00
_cell.angle_beta   90.00
_cell.angle_gamma   90.00
#
_symmetry.space_group_name_H-M   'P 1'
#
loop_
_entity.id
_entity.type
_entity.pdbx_description
1 polymer ?
#
loop_
_entity_poly.entity_id
_entity_poly.type
_entity_poly.pdbx_seq_one_letter_code
_entity_poly.pdbx_strand_id
1 'polypeptide(L)'
;YNYQNWYPSVEYETYNTITNVGLYDLSPFSKFEIKSDKAHDELQRICTANIKSEIGKCTYTHMLNKDGGIETDLTVVCIDKNHFRIISSAATRERDKFHIKKNLSKNIELRDVTDNYCVFGVFGPKSRNLMQKISSSNFSNEKFKFATSKNIEINDKKIWAQRLSYVGELGY
;
A
#
# COMPACT_ATOMS: atom_id res chain seq x y z
N TYR A 1 20.57 -28.50 -12.05
CA TYR A 1 20.14 -28.12 -10.69
C TYR A 1 19.01 -29.04 -10.28
N ASN A 2 19.16 -29.74 -9.16
CA ASN A 2 18.13 -30.59 -8.60
C ASN A 2 16.96 -29.73 -8.07
N TYR A 3 15.81 -30.39 -7.89
CA TYR A 3 14.61 -29.79 -7.34
C TYR A 3 14.90 -29.09 -6.02
N GLN A 4 14.50 -27.82 -5.91
CA GLN A 4 14.79 -27.02 -4.72
C GLN A 4 13.87 -27.42 -3.57
N ASN A 5 14.40 -27.56 -2.38
CA ASN A 5 13.66 -28.07 -1.21
C ASN A 5 12.50 -27.19 -0.75
N TRP A 6 12.50 -25.89 -1.09
CA TRP A 6 11.43 -24.95 -0.78
C TRP A 6 10.26 -25.00 -1.78
N TYR A 7 10.47 -25.57 -2.99
CA TYR A 7 9.50 -25.52 -4.07
C TYR A 7 8.12 -26.09 -3.71
N PRO A 8 7.99 -27.29 -3.05
CA PRO A 8 6.68 -27.82 -2.70
C PRO A 8 5.87 -26.90 -1.76
N SER A 9 6.56 -26.20 -0.85
CA SER A 9 5.92 -25.24 0.05
C SER A 9 5.37 -24.03 -0.72
N VAL A 10 6.19 -23.45 -1.59
CA VAL A 10 5.78 -22.30 -2.43
C VAL A 10 4.66 -22.68 -3.40
N GLU A 11 4.73 -23.87 -4.00
CA GLU A 11 3.66 -24.40 -4.86
C GLU A 11 2.32 -24.48 -4.10
N TYR A 12 2.34 -25.05 -2.91
CA TYR A 12 1.17 -25.17 -2.04
C TYR A 12 0.62 -23.81 -1.60
N GLU A 13 1.48 -22.89 -1.19
CA GLU A 13 1.09 -21.51 -0.82
C GLU A 13 0.48 -20.75 -2.00
N THR A 14 1.09 -20.90 -3.20
CA THR A 14 0.58 -20.31 -4.44
C THR A 14 -0.80 -20.87 -4.78
N TYR A 15 -0.96 -22.20 -4.74
CA TYR A 15 -2.24 -22.84 -4.99
C TYR A 15 -3.33 -22.35 -4.00
N ASN A 16 -3.00 -22.27 -2.71
CA ASN A 16 -3.95 -21.76 -1.71
C ASN A 16 -4.32 -20.29 -1.93
N THR A 17 -3.36 -19.46 -2.34
CA THR A 17 -3.65 -18.04 -2.63
C THR A 17 -4.57 -17.90 -3.83
N ILE A 18 -4.35 -18.67 -4.90
CA ILE A 18 -5.15 -18.62 -6.12
C ILE A 18 -6.57 -19.17 -5.89
N THR A 19 -6.73 -20.22 -5.08
CA THR A 19 -8.01 -20.92 -4.89
C THR A 19 -8.76 -20.55 -3.62
N ASN A 20 -8.08 -20.01 -2.63
CA ASN A 20 -8.60 -19.73 -1.30
C ASN A 20 -8.19 -18.31 -0.82
N VAL A 21 -7.24 -18.26 0.12
CA VAL A 21 -6.71 -17.03 0.70
C VAL A 21 -5.30 -17.29 1.24
N GLY A 22 -4.39 -16.37 0.96
CA GLY A 22 -3.05 -16.31 1.55
C GLY A 22 -2.92 -15.12 2.49
N LEU A 23 -2.10 -15.29 3.53
CA LEU A 23 -1.69 -14.24 4.45
C LEU A 23 -0.20 -13.99 4.29
N TYR A 24 0.16 -12.72 4.07
CA TYR A 24 1.54 -12.30 3.78
C TYR A 24 1.99 -11.22 4.74
N ASP A 25 3.19 -11.36 5.28
CA ASP A 25 3.83 -10.25 6.01
C ASP A 25 4.43 -9.24 5.02
N LEU A 26 3.80 -8.08 4.94
CA LEU A 26 4.21 -6.94 4.11
C LEU A 26 4.80 -5.80 4.97
N SER A 27 5.12 -6.07 6.23
CA SER A 27 5.69 -5.06 7.15
C SER A 27 6.97 -4.42 6.63
N PRO A 28 7.84 -5.09 5.85
CA PRO A 28 9.05 -4.47 5.29
C PRO A 28 8.80 -3.40 4.24
N PHE A 29 7.61 -3.34 3.60
CA PHE A 29 7.31 -2.26 2.64
C PHE A 29 7.53 -0.89 3.28
N SER A 30 8.19 -0.01 2.54
CA SER A 30 8.49 1.34 3.00
C SER A 30 7.22 2.18 3.15
N LYS A 31 7.12 2.91 4.25
CA LYS A 31 5.99 3.80 4.53
C LYS A 31 6.52 5.18 4.90
N PHE A 32 6.23 6.16 4.06
CA PHE A 32 6.59 7.55 4.31
C PHE A 32 5.33 8.38 4.48
N GLU A 33 5.40 9.44 5.26
CA GLU A 33 4.28 10.37 5.45
C GLU A 33 4.71 11.80 5.18
N ILE A 34 3.79 12.54 4.55
CA ILE A 34 3.86 13.97 4.36
C ILE A 34 2.61 14.58 4.99
N LYS A 35 2.81 15.54 5.89
CA LYS A 35 1.73 16.27 6.54
C LYS A 35 1.95 17.78 6.36
N SER A 36 1.20 18.39 5.46
CA SER A 36 1.31 19.81 5.10
C SER A 36 0.06 20.23 4.31
N ASP A 37 -0.30 21.49 4.38
CA ASP A 37 -1.32 22.11 3.53
C ASP A 37 -0.97 22.04 2.04
N LYS A 38 0.32 21.91 1.71
CA LYS A 38 0.84 21.76 0.34
C LYS A 38 1.11 20.31 -0.05
N ALA A 39 0.82 19.32 0.80
CA ALA A 39 1.20 17.92 0.56
C ALA A 39 0.62 17.37 -0.75
N HIS A 40 -0.64 17.69 -1.06
CA HIS A 40 -1.27 17.28 -2.32
C HIS A 40 -0.55 17.85 -3.54
N ASP A 41 -0.30 19.16 -3.57
CA ASP A 41 0.31 19.84 -4.72
C ASP A 41 1.76 19.36 -4.94
N GLU A 42 2.51 19.14 -3.86
CA GLU A 42 3.86 18.56 -3.95
C GLU A 42 3.84 17.15 -4.52
N LEU A 43 2.95 16.28 -4.05
CA LEU A 43 2.81 14.93 -4.58
C LEU A 43 2.32 14.94 -6.04
N GLN A 44 1.37 15.82 -6.38
CA GLN A 44 0.89 15.98 -7.75
C GLN A 44 2.01 16.41 -8.70
N ARG A 45 2.97 17.21 -8.23
CA ARG A 45 4.10 17.69 -9.02
C ARG A 45 5.17 16.62 -9.28
N ILE A 46 5.40 15.71 -8.31
CA ILE A 46 6.48 14.71 -8.39
C ILE A 46 6.02 13.33 -8.84
N CYS A 47 4.71 13.08 -8.88
CA CYS A 47 4.12 11.82 -9.34
C CYS A 47 3.57 11.95 -10.76
N THR A 48 3.53 10.84 -11.49
CA THR A 48 3.03 10.79 -12.87
C THR A 48 1.50 10.68 -12.96
N ALA A 49 0.85 10.12 -11.95
CA ALA A 49 -0.60 9.98 -11.90
C ALA A 49 -1.28 11.18 -11.24
N ASN A 50 -2.56 11.37 -11.54
CA ASN A 50 -3.41 12.34 -10.83
C ASN A 50 -3.70 11.86 -9.41
N ILE A 51 -3.04 12.46 -8.42
CA ILE A 51 -3.16 12.12 -7.01
C ILE A 51 -4.55 12.49 -6.50
N LYS A 52 -5.24 11.51 -5.93
CA LYS A 52 -6.58 11.72 -5.36
C LYS A 52 -6.49 12.39 -3.99
N SER A 53 -7.25 13.45 -3.79
CA SER A 53 -7.31 14.22 -2.54
C SER A 53 -8.46 13.83 -1.62
N GLU A 54 -9.36 12.95 -2.08
CA GLU A 54 -10.43 12.44 -1.22
C GLU A 54 -9.89 11.47 -0.20
N ILE A 55 -10.27 11.67 1.07
CA ILE A 55 -9.83 10.83 2.18
C ILE A 55 -10.15 9.36 1.91
N GLY A 56 -9.17 8.51 2.14
CA GLY A 56 -9.27 7.08 1.91
C GLY A 56 -8.95 6.62 0.49
N LYS A 57 -8.72 7.52 -0.47
CA LYS A 57 -8.32 7.12 -1.82
C LYS A 57 -6.86 6.70 -1.89
N CYS A 58 -6.63 5.65 -2.67
CA CYS A 58 -5.30 5.14 -2.99
C CYS A 58 -5.02 5.41 -4.48
N THR A 59 -3.84 5.92 -4.79
CA THR A 59 -3.38 6.18 -6.16
C THR A 59 -2.07 5.45 -6.39
N TYR A 60 -2.06 4.44 -7.27
CA TYR A 60 -0.82 3.84 -7.75
C TYR A 60 -0.17 4.77 -8.77
N THR A 61 1.13 5.02 -8.66
CA THR A 61 1.85 6.00 -9.47
C THR A 61 3.34 5.70 -9.53
N HIS A 62 4.03 6.41 -10.43
CA HIS A 62 5.49 6.40 -10.54
C HIS A 62 6.06 7.77 -10.24
N MET A 63 7.31 7.81 -9.79
CA MET A 63 8.15 8.99 -9.84
C MET A 63 9.27 8.76 -10.84
N LEU A 64 9.57 9.78 -11.65
CA LEU A 64 10.53 9.69 -12.73
C LEU A 64 11.79 10.47 -12.40
N ASN A 65 12.89 10.08 -13.04
CA ASN A 65 14.08 10.90 -13.10
C ASN A 65 13.98 11.97 -14.22
N LYS A 66 15.01 12.80 -14.36
CA LYS A 66 15.07 13.89 -15.36
C LYS A 66 15.04 13.40 -16.82
N ASP A 67 15.38 12.13 -17.05
CA ASP A 67 15.44 11.53 -18.38
C ASP A 67 14.16 10.72 -18.70
N GLY A 68 13.14 10.76 -17.79
CA GLY A 68 11.87 10.07 -17.94
C GLY A 68 11.90 8.60 -17.51
N GLY A 69 13.01 8.11 -16.96
CA GLY A 69 13.13 6.77 -16.42
C GLY A 69 12.40 6.64 -15.06
N ILE A 70 11.84 5.48 -14.80
CA ILE A 70 11.15 5.19 -13.51
C ILE A 70 12.19 5.04 -12.41
N GLU A 71 12.12 5.88 -11.40
CA GLU A 71 12.94 5.78 -10.18
C GLU A 71 12.26 4.89 -9.13
N THR A 72 10.97 5.07 -8.93
CA THR A 72 10.19 4.25 -8.01
C THR A 72 8.75 4.15 -8.48
N ASP A 73 8.14 3.00 -8.19
CA ASP A 73 6.71 2.80 -8.22
C ASP A 73 6.17 2.75 -6.79
N LEU A 74 5.02 3.34 -6.58
CA LEU A 74 4.49 3.52 -5.24
C LEU A 74 2.98 3.74 -5.23
N THR A 75 2.40 3.58 -4.05
CA THR A 75 1.00 3.92 -3.80
C THR A 75 0.93 5.12 -2.86
N VAL A 76 0.25 6.17 -3.30
CA VAL A 76 -0.09 7.32 -2.47
C VAL A 76 -1.49 7.15 -1.90
N VAL A 77 -1.62 7.31 -0.59
CA VAL A 77 -2.89 7.19 0.14
C VAL A 77 -3.22 8.52 0.81
N CYS A 78 -4.39 9.07 0.52
CA CYS A 78 -4.90 10.24 1.23
C CYS A 78 -5.46 9.80 2.59
N ILE A 79 -4.72 10.08 3.67
CA ILE A 79 -5.11 9.74 5.05
C ILE A 79 -6.09 10.78 5.60
N ASP A 80 -5.81 12.05 5.32
CA ASP A 80 -6.61 13.19 5.72
C ASP A 80 -6.35 14.33 4.72
N LYS A 81 -7.10 15.42 4.80
CA LYS A 81 -7.04 16.57 3.88
C LYS A 81 -5.61 17.03 3.56
N ASN A 82 -4.74 17.06 4.55
CA ASN A 82 -3.35 17.53 4.44
C ASN A 82 -2.34 16.45 4.84
N HIS A 83 -2.74 15.18 4.81
CA HIS A 83 -1.92 14.07 5.27
C HIS A 83 -1.95 12.91 4.28
N PHE A 84 -0.82 12.60 3.71
CA PHE A 84 -0.64 11.53 2.73
C PHE A 84 0.39 10.52 3.22
N ARG A 85 0.13 9.25 2.93
CA ARG A 85 1.08 8.15 3.12
C ARG A 85 1.52 7.63 1.76
N ILE A 86 2.81 7.42 1.62
CA ILE A 86 3.46 6.84 0.46
C ILE A 86 3.92 5.44 0.85
N ILE A 87 3.58 4.44 0.06
CA ILE A 87 3.99 3.05 0.26
C ILE A 87 4.81 2.64 -0.96
N SER A 88 6.05 2.20 -0.74
CA SER A 88 6.95 1.74 -1.80
C SER A 88 7.68 0.45 -1.42
N SER A 89 8.53 -0.05 -2.31
CA SER A 89 9.24 -1.31 -2.13
C SER A 89 10.14 -1.31 -0.88
N ALA A 90 10.18 -2.44 -0.20
CA ALA A 90 11.10 -2.67 0.92
C ALA A 90 12.58 -2.57 0.50
N ALA A 91 12.91 -3.12 -0.68
CA ALA A 91 14.28 -3.21 -1.16
C ALA A 91 14.91 -1.85 -1.51
N THR A 92 14.09 -0.84 -1.74
CA THR A 92 14.55 0.48 -2.23
C THR A 92 14.30 1.62 -1.25
N ARG A 93 14.02 1.31 0.02
CA ARG A 93 13.63 2.27 1.07
C ARG A 93 14.47 3.54 1.09
N GLU A 94 15.80 3.41 1.19
CA GLU A 94 16.68 4.58 1.31
C GLU A 94 16.79 5.35 -0.02
N ARG A 95 16.80 4.65 -1.15
CA ARG A 95 16.79 5.28 -2.48
C ARG A 95 15.50 6.07 -2.69
N ASP A 96 14.36 5.47 -2.41
CA ASP A 96 13.05 6.10 -2.59
C ASP A 96 12.89 7.31 -1.67
N LYS A 97 13.28 7.16 -0.39
CA LYS A 97 13.30 8.25 0.59
C LYS A 97 14.16 9.43 0.12
N PHE A 98 15.36 9.14 -0.38
CA PHE A 98 16.26 10.16 -0.92
C PHE A 98 15.63 10.86 -2.13
N HIS A 99 15.09 10.08 -3.09
CA HIS A 99 14.47 10.64 -4.30
C HIS A 99 13.27 11.52 -3.97
N ILE A 100 12.37 11.06 -3.10
CA ILE A 100 11.21 11.84 -2.66
C ILE A 100 11.67 13.13 -1.98
N LYS A 101 12.57 13.03 -0.98
CA LYS A 101 13.05 14.18 -0.21
C LYS A 101 13.76 15.21 -1.08
N LYS A 102 14.56 14.76 -2.08
CA LYS A 102 15.27 15.64 -3.02
C LYS A 102 14.30 16.46 -3.88
N ASN A 103 13.15 15.90 -4.22
CA ASN A 103 12.18 16.52 -5.11
C ASN A 103 11.08 17.29 -4.36
N LEU A 104 10.93 17.13 -3.05
CA LEU A 104 10.03 17.95 -2.24
C LEU A 104 10.59 19.34 -1.99
N SER A 105 9.70 20.31 -1.82
CA SER A 105 10.08 21.67 -1.38
C SER A 105 10.74 21.63 0.00
N LYS A 106 11.71 22.50 0.26
CA LYS A 106 12.56 22.47 1.47
C LYS A 106 11.80 22.57 2.79
N ASN A 107 10.61 23.15 2.77
CA ASN A 107 9.74 23.31 3.96
C ASN A 107 8.78 22.15 4.18
N ILE A 108 8.83 21.12 3.34
CA ILE A 108 7.99 19.93 3.47
C ILE A 108 8.80 18.80 4.11
N GLU A 109 8.32 18.35 5.26
CA GLU A 109 8.93 17.23 5.98
C GLU A 109 8.43 15.89 5.41
N LEU A 110 9.37 15.01 5.07
CA LEU A 110 9.11 13.60 4.78
C LEU A 110 9.47 12.78 6.02
N ARG A 111 8.49 12.11 6.60
CA ARG A 111 8.67 11.22 7.76
C ARG A 111 8.70 9.78 7.32
N ASP A 112 9.74 9.07 7.68
CA ASP A 112 9.80 7.62 7.55
C ASP A 112 9.11 6.98 8.76
N VAL A 113 8.01 6.30 8.50
CA VAL A 113 7.18 5.63 9.52
C VAL A 113 7.12 4.12 9.31
N THR A 114 8.07 3.58 8.53
CA THR A 114 8.10 2.17 8.13
C THR A 114 8.00 1.26 9.34
N ASP A 115 8.80 1.50 10.36
CA ASP A 115 8.91 0.63 11.53
C ASP A 115 7.80 0.86 12.57
N ASN A 116 6.90 1.82 12.33
CA ASN A 116 5.76 2.10 13.20
C ASN A 116 4.55 1.19 12.94
N TYR A 117 4.57 0.41 11.86
CA TYR A 117 3.41 -0.37 11.42
C TYR A 117 3.80 -1.80 11.01
N CYS A 118 3.09 -2.77 11.55
CA CYS A 118 3.00 -4.10 10.94
C CYS A 118 1.94 -4.07 9.83
N VAL A 119 2.22 -4.73 8.71
CA VAL A 119 1.31 -4.79 7.56
C VAL A 119 1.12 -6.23 7.13
N PHE A 120 -0.13 -6.64 7.03
CA PHE A 120 -0.50 -7.97 6.53
C PHE A 120 -1.30 -7.84 5.25
N GLY A 121 -0.89 -8.58 4.22
CA GLY A 121 -1.65 -8.76 2.99
C GLY A 121 -2.55 -9.99 3.10
N VAL A 122 -3.83 -9.82 2.81
CA VAL A 122 -4.82 -10.91 2.78
C VAL A 122 -5.34 -10.99 1.36
N PHE A 123 -4.82 -11.95 0.58
CA PHE A 123 -5.06 -12.04 -0.86
C PHE A 123 -5.72 -13.37 -1.24
N GLY A 124 -6.53 -13.33 -2.30
CA GLY A 124 -7.19 -14.49 -2.88
C GLY A 124 -8.71 -14.37 -2.94
N PRO A 125 -9.40 -15.26 -3.68
CA PRO A 125 -10.84 -15.15 -3.94
C PRO A 125 -11.70 -15.21 -2.68
N LYS A 126 -11.23 -15.85 -1.61
CA LYS A 126 -11.95 -15.94 -0.33
C LYS A 126 -11.51 -14.90 0.71
N SER A 127 -10.64 -13.96 0.35
CA SER A 127 -10.13 -12.93 1.27
C SER A 127 -11.24 -12.07 1.87
N ARG A 128 -12.25 -11.68 1.07
CA ARG A 128 -13.43 -10.96 1.58
C ARG A 128 -14.21 -11.78 2.62
N ASN A 129 -14.43 -13.05 2.36
CA ASN A 129 -15.15 -13.92 3.27
C ASN A 129 -14.42 -14.07 4.60
N LEU A 130 -13.08 -14.17 4.57
CA LEU A 130 -12.25 -14.19 5.76
C LEU A 130 -12.36 -12.87 6.53
N MET A 131 -12.16 -11.74 5.85
CA MET A 131 -12.21 -10.41 6.47
C MET A 131 -13.60 -10.12 7.08
N GLN A 132 -14.68 -10.55 6.42
CA GLN A 132 -16.04 -10.38 6.94
C GLN A 132 -16.32 -11.23 8.18
N LYS A 133 -15.62 -12.39 8.34
CA LYS A 133 -15.76 -13.24 9.54
C LYS A 133 -15.05 -12.68 10.77
N ILE A 134 -13.93 -11.99 10.57
CA ILE A 134 -13.09 -11.51 11.68
C ILE A 134 -13.34 -10.02 12.01
N SER A 135 -14.16 -9.33 11.23
CA SER A 135 -14.41 -7.88 11.39
C SER A 135 -15.90 -7.59 11.37
N SER A 136 -16.33 -6.68 12.24
CA SER A 136 -17.69 -6.10 12.24
C SER A 136 -17.93 -5.15 11.05
N SER A 137 -16.88 -4.73 10.37
CA SER A 137 -16.95 -3.81 9.22
C SER A 137 -17.50 -4.50 7.97
N ASN A 138 -18.17 -3.75 7.10
CA ASN A 138 -18.71 -4.27 5.84
C ASN A 138 -17.65 -4.25 4.74
N PHE A 139 -17.37 -5.42 4.14
CA PHE A 139 -16.40 -5.64 3.06
C PHE A 139 -17.03 -5.81 1.67
N SER A 140 -18.34 -5.52 1.51
CA SER A 140 -18.97 -5.54 0.19
C SER A 140 -18.32 -4.56 -0.78
N ASN A 141 -18.49 -4.76 -2.08
CA ASN A 141 -17.92 -3.89 -3.11
C ASN A 141 -18.39 -2.43 -2.99
N GLU A 142 -19.63 -2.23 -2.56
CA GLU A 142 -20.26 -0.93 -2.38
C GLU A 142 -19.67 -0.17 -1.18
N LYS A 143 -19.35 -0.89 -0.11
CA LYS A 143 -18.90 -0.31 1.16
C LYS A 143 -17.39 -0.27 1.33
N PHE A 144 -16.66 -1.07 0.54
CA PHE A 144 -15.20 -1.03 0.50
C PHE A 144 -14.72 -1.18 -0.95
N LYS A 145 -14.70 -0.07 -1.67
CA LYS A 145 -14.36 -0.01 -3.09
C LYS A 145 -12.88 -0.29 -3.33
N PHE A 146 -12.54 -0.81 -4.51
CA PHE A 146 -11.15 -0.96 -4.95
C PHE A 146 -10.42 0.39 -4.93
N ALA A 147 -9.12 0.36 -4.67
CA ALA A 147 -8.26 1.54 -4.53
C ALA A 147 -8.77 2.53 -3.47
N THR A 148 -9.30 2.00 -2.37
CA THR A 148 -9.67 2.80 -1.20
C THR A 148 -9.12 2.19 0.08
N SER A 149 -9.10 3.01 1.12
CA SER A 149 -8.72 2.65 2.48
C SER A 149 -9.74 3.18 3.48
N LYS A 150 -9.85 2.52 4.60
CA LYS A 150 -10.69 2.93 5.73
C LYS A 150 -10.23 2.28 7.03
N ASN A 151 -10.67 2.84 8.15
CA ASN A 151 -10.59 2.12 9.41
C ASN A 151 -11.61 0.98 9.43
N ILE A 152 -11.16 -0.19 9.85
CA ILE A 152 -11.99 -1.37 10.16
C ILE A 152 -11.81 -1.72 11.62
N GLU A 153 -12.67 -2.60 12.13
CA GLU A 153 -12.62 -3.07 13.50
C GLU A 153 -12.43 -4.59 13.54
N ILE A 154 -11.41 -5.04 14.27
CA ILE A 154 -11.12 -6.45 14.53
C ILE A 154 -10.87 -6.60 16.03
N ASN A 155 -11.66 -7.39 16.74
CA ASN A 155 -11.54 -7.59 18.19
C ASN A 155 -11.44 -6.25 18.95
N ASP A 156 -12.37 -5.33 18.71
CA ASP A 156 -12.47 -4.00 19.32
C ASP A 156 -11.26 -3.08 19.07
N LYS A 157 -10.37 -3.47 18.15
CA LYS A 157 -9.23 -2.66 17.73
C LYS A 157 -9.47 -2.03 16.37
N LYS A 158 -9.21 -0.72 16.27
CA LYS A 158 -9.23 -0.02 14.98
C LYS A 158 -7.96 -0.34 14.21
N ILE A 159 -8.13 -0.82 12.99
CA ILE A 159 -7.07 -1.20 12.07
C ILE A 159 -7.27 -0.43 10.78
N TRP A 160 -6.21 0.15 10.24
CA TRP A 160 -6.24 0.77 8.92
C TRP A 160 -6.17 -0.31 7.85
N ALA A 161 -7.17 -0.39 7.01
CA ALA A 161 -7.24 -1.36 5.92
C ALA A 161 -7.29 -0.65 4.57
N GLN A 162 -6.61 -1.24 3.58
CA GLN A 162 -6.64 -0.82 2.19
C GLN A 162 -7.17 -1.96 1.33
N ARG A 163 -8.03 -1.68 0.36
CA ARG A 163 -8.42 -2.63 -0.66
C ARG A 163 -7.60 -2.39 -1.91
N LEU A 164 -6.56 -3.18 -2.07
CA LEU A 164 -5.63 -3.14 -3.19
C LEU A 164 -5.47 -4.54 -3.79
N SER A 165 -4.92 -4.59 -4.99
CA SER A 165 -4.46 -5.80 -5.66
C SER A 165 -2.99 -5.64 -5.99
N TYR A 166 -2.22 -6.70 -5.89
CA TYR A 166 -0.82 -6.72 -6.29
C TYR A 166 -0.65 -7.26 -7.71
N VAL A 167 -1.39 -8.33 -8.03
CA VAL A 167 -1.35 -9.00 -9.34
C VAL A 167 -2.75 -9.23 -9.95
N GLY A 168 -3.75 -8.45 -9.53
CA GLY A 168 -5.12 -8.53 -10.03
C GLY A 168 -6.09 -9.35 -9.15
N GLU A 169 -5.61 -9.98 -8.10
CA GLU A 169 -6.41 -10.75 -7.14
C GLU A 169 -7.26 -9.84 -6.22
N LEU A 170 -8.30 -10.41 -5.61
CA LEU A 170 -9.01 -9.76 -4.54
C LEU A 170 -8.11 -9.70 -3.31
N GLY A 171 -7.89 -8.50 -2.77
CA GLY A 171 -6.95 -8.31 -1.67
C GLY A 171 -7.25 -7.13 -0.75
N TYR A 172 -6.74 -7.29 0.46
CA TYR A 172 -6.77 -6.26 1.50
C TYR A 172 -5.41 -6.16 2.17
#